data_51084a38661b2da485eb4c4aca5966dc
#
_entry.id   51084a38661b2da485eb4c4aca5966dc
#
_cell.length_a   1.000
_cell.length_b   1.000
_cell.length_c   1.000
_cell.angle_alpha   90.00
_cell.angle_beta   90.00
_cell.angle_gamma   90.00
#
_symmetry.space_group_name_H-M   'P 1'
#
loop_
_entity.id
_entity.type
_entity.pdbx_description
1 polymer ?
#
loop_
_entity_poly.entity_id
_entity_poly.type
_entity_poly.pdbx_seq_one_letter_code
_entity_poly.pdbx_strand_id
1 'polypeptide(L)'
;METVNEKPLVGVVMGSESDWGVMQHAAQVLKDFGVPFEHKVVSAHRTPDAMFDYAESARTRGLQCIIAGAGGAAHLPGMIASKTTLPVLGVPVPSKHLAGQDSLYSIVQMPKGVPVATFAIGEAGAANAGLFAVSLLAASDPSLTIKLAEYRESLKELVAAMQLPDIL
;
A
#
# COMPACT_ATOMS: atom_id res chain seq x y z
N MET A 1 14.14 6.27 -26.50
CA MET A 1 13.04 6.78 -25.66
C MET A 1 13.63 7.06 -24.29
N GLU A 2 13.88 8.33 -24.00
CA GLU A 2 14.31 8.73 -22.65
C GLU A 2 13.16 8.43 -21.71
N THR A 3 13.39 7.55 -20.74
CA THR A 3 12.51 7.37 -19.60
C THR A 3 12.54 8.68 -18.83
N VAL A 4 11.49 9.48 -18.95
CA VAL A 4 11.23 10.61 -18.06
C VAL A 4 11.26 10.02 -16.66
N ASN A 5 12.27 10.36 -15.89
CA ASN A 5 12.44 9.90 -14.52
C ASN A 5 11.47 10.71 -13.67
N GLU A 6 10.18 10.39 -13.78
CA GLU A 6 9.13 11.02 -12.99
C GLU A 6 9.40 10.74 -11.52
N LYS A 7 9.39 11.81 -10.72
CA LYS A 7 9.58 11.67 -9.26
C LYS A 7 8.47 10.80 -8.68
N PRO A 8 8.79 9.81 -7.84
CA PRO A 8 7.78 8.95 -7.24
C PRO A 8 6.81 9.75 -6.37
N LEU A 9 5.53 9.47 -6.52
CA LEU A 9 4.45 10.03 -5.71
C LEU A 9 4.04 9.11 -4.56
N VAL A 10 4.29 7.81 -4.69
CA VAL A 10 3.93 6.80 -3.70
C VAL A 10 5.15 5.96 -3.35
N GLY A 11 5.40 5.77 -2.05
CA GLY A 11 6.37 4.80 -1.56
C GLY A 11 5.68 3.47 -1.26
N VAL A 12 6.19 2.36 -1.79
CA VAL A 12 5.76 1.01 -1.45
C VAL A 12 6.89 0.35 -0.67
N VAL A 13 6.73 0.22 0.64
CA VAL A 13 7.79 -0.29 1.51
C VAL A 13 7.36 -1.53 2.28
N MET A 14 8.33 -2.38 2.60
CA MET A 14 8.09 -3.64 3.30
C MET A 14 9.26 -4.00 4.21
N GLY A 15 8.98 -4.80 5.23
CA GLY A 15 9.98 -5.18 6.25
C GLY A 15 11.01 -6.20 5.77
N SER A 16 10.69 -6.96 4.73
CA SER A 16 11.52 -8.02 4.16
C SER A 16 11.19 -8.23 2.69
N GLU A 17 12.13 -8.78 1.91
CA GLU A 17 11.89 -9.20 0.54
C GLU A 17 10.82 -10.31 0.44
N SER A 18 10.65 -11.11 1.49
CA SER A 18 9.60 -12.14 1.57
C SER A 18 8.18 -11.55 1.50
N ASP A 19 8.01 -10.28 1.83
CA ASP A 19 6.71 -9.59 1.80
C ASP A 19 6.32 -9.17 0.37
N TRP A 20 7.28 -9.22 -0.58
CA TRP A 20 7.04 -8.80 -1.96
C TRP A 20 5.92 -9.56 -2.65
N GLY A 21 5.77 -10.86 -2.35
CA GLY A 21 4.67 -11.67 -2.90
C GLY A 21 3.30 -11.02 -2.67
N VAL A 22 3.11 -10.36 -1.54
CA VAL A 22 1.90 -9.58 -1.21
C VAL A 22 2.00 -8.14 -1.74
N MET A 23 3.09 -7.45 -1.46
CA MET A 23 3.21 -6.01 -1.72
C MET A 23 3.28 -5.64 -3.21
N GLN A 24 3.69 -6.57 -4.07
CA GLN A 24 3.64 -6.38 -5.52
C GLN A 24 2.24 -6.04 -6.06
N HIS A 25 1.17 -6.48 -5.37
CA HIS A 25 -0.20 -6.16 -5.77
C HIS A 25 -0.52 -4.68 -5.63
N ALA A 26 0.04 -3.99 -4.62
CA ALA A 26 -0.06 -2.53 -4.53
C ALA A 26 0.73 -1.85 -5.65
N ALA A 27 1.95 -2.31 -5.91
CA ALA A 27 2.80 -1.79 -6.99
C ALA A 27 2.16 -1.98 -8.37
N GLN A 28 1.52 -3.15 -8.60
CA GLN A 28 0.82 -3.42 -9.87
C GLN A 28 -0.34 -2.45 -10.08
N VAL A 29 -1.16 -2.19 -9.05
CA VAL A 29 -2.24 -1.21 -9.14
C VAL A 29 -1.70 0.18 -9.51
N LEU A 30 -0.65 0.65 -8.82
CA LEU A 30 -0.05 1.95 -9.14
C LEU A 30 0.44 2.02 -10.58
N LYS A 31 1.07 0.95 -11.07
CA LYS A 31 1.53 0.82 -12.46
C LYS A 31 0.36 0.88 -13.45
N ASP A 32 -0.72 0.15 -13.20
CA ASP A 32 -1.90 0.08 -14.08
C ASP A 32 -2.59 1.45 -14.20
N PHE A 33 -2.58 2.23 -13.12
CA PHE A 33 -3.10 3.60 -13.11
C PHE A 33 -2.12 4.64 -13.65
N GLY A 34 -0.85 4.26 -13.90
CA GLY A 34 0.20 5.16 -14.37
C GLY A 34 0.68 6.13 -13.29
N VAL A 35 0.61 5.73 -12.03
CA VAL A 35 1.10 6.52 -10.89
C VAL A 35 2.59 6.20 -10.65
N PRO A 36 3.49 7.19 -10.69
CA PRO A 36 4.90 6.99 -10.38
C PRO A 36 5.08 6.55 -8.91
N PHE A 37 5.84 5.49 -8.69
CA PHE A 37 6.12 4.98 -7.36
C PHE A 37 7.56 4.46 -7.22
N GLU A 38 8.02 4.37 -6.01
CA GLU A 38 9.23 3.63 -5.64
C GLU A 38 8.88 2.44 -4.77
N HIS A 39 9.68 1.38 -4.78
CA HIS A 39 9.53 0.27 -3.85
C HIS A 39 10.85 -0.07 -3.18
N LYS A 40 10.81 -0.39 -1.89
CA LYS A 40 12.02 -0.61 -1.10
C LYS A 40 11.76 -1.51 0.11
N VAL A 41 12.75 -2.34 0.43
CA VAL A 41 12.80 -3.01 1.73
C VAL A 41 13.32 -2.02 2.77
N VAL A 42 12.53 -1.82 3.83
CA VAL A 42 12.82 -0.90 4.93
C VAL A 42 12.47 -1.62 6.24
N SER A 43 13.48 -2.14 6.93
CA SER A 43 13.22 -2.96 8.12
C SER A 43 13.16 -2.11 9.40
N ALA A 44 11.99 -2.13 10.05
CA ALA A 44 11.78 -1.39 11.30
C ALA A 44 12.68 -1.87 12.44
N HIS A 45 12.93 -3.18 12.53
CA HIS A 45 13.68 -3.76 13.64
C HIS A 45 15.18 -3.96 13.37
N ARG A 46 15.55 -4.18 12.10
CA ARG A 46 16.94 -4.47 11.72
C ARG A 46 17.71 -3.24 11.25
N THR A 47 17.01 -2.24 10.70
CA THR A 47 17.59 -0.98 10.22
C THR A 47 16.71 0.22 10.62
N PRO A 48 16.48 0.46 11.94
CA PRO A 48 15.56 1.49 12.41
C PRO A 48 15.96 2.89 11.94
N ASP A 49 17.24 3.23 11.96
CA ASP A 49 17.71 4.56 11.54
C ASP A 49 17.42 4.81 10.06
N ALA A 50 17.70 3.84 9.18
CA ALA A 50 17.38 3.93 7.76
C ALA A 50 15.86 4.03 7.50
N MET A 51 15.04 3.41 8.34
CA MET A 51 13.59 3.52 8.27
C MET A 51 13.13 4.93 8.69
N PHE A 52 13.72 5.51 9.72
CA PHE A 52 13.41 6.89 10.13
C PHE A 52 13.84 7.89 9.06
N ASP A 53 15.05 7.77 8.51
CA ASP A 53 15.53 8.61 7.41
C ASP A 53 14.60 8.52 6.18
N TYR A 54 14.11 7.32 5.87
CA TYR A 54 13.14 7.12 4.79
C TYR A 54 11.85 7.91 5.05
N ALA A 55 11.27 7.77 6.24
CA ALA A 55 10.02 8.42 6.61
C ALA A 55 10.14 9.95 6.67
N GLU A 56 11.20 10.47 7.28
CA GLU A 56 11.44 11.90 7.44
C GLU A 56 11.73 12.59 6.10
N SER A 57 12.47 11.94 5.20
CA SER A 57 12.78 12.49 3.88
C SER A 57 11.66 12.33 2.84
N ALA A 58 10.65 11.49 3.10
CA ALA A 58 9.64 11.13 2.11
C ALA A 58 8.92 12.33 1.48
N ARG A 59 8.47 13.28 2.31
CA ARG A 59 7.78 14.49 1.83
C ARG A 59 8.69 15.35 0.96
N THR A 60 9.92 15.58 1.36
CA THR A 60 10.87 16.43 0.61
C THR A 60 11.29 15.79 -0.70
N ARG A 61 11.24 14.46 -0.81
CA ARG A 61 11.45 13.72 -2.06
C ARG A 61 10.25 13.76 -3.01
N GLY A 62 9.09 14.24 -2.54
CA GLY A 62 7.88 14.41 -3.36
C GLY A 62 6.80 13.35 -3.14
N LEU A 63 7.00 12.40 -2.22
CA LEU A 63 5.96 11.41 -1.91
C LEU A 63 4.71 12.07 -1.34
N GLN A 64 3.55 11.56 -1.71
CA GLN A 64 2.23 12.01 -1.26
C GLN A 64 1.64 11.03 -0.22
N CYS A 65 2.01 9.77 -0.28
CA CYS A 65 1.66 8.74 0.70
C CYS A 65 2.67 7.59 0.69
N ILE A 66 2.60 6.75 1.72
CA ILE A 66 3.45 5.57 1.86
C ILE A 66 2.56 4.35 2.12
N ILE A 67 2.67 3.32 1.28
CA ILE A 67 2.07 2.01 1.52
C ILE A 67 3.13 1.15 2.21
N ALA A 68 2.85 0.70 3.42
CA ALA A 68 3.79 -0.05 4.24
C ALA A 68 3.23 -1.43 4.61
N GLY A 69 3.89 -2.49 4.18
CA GLY A 69 3.54 -3.87 4.49
C GLY A 69 4.50 -4.52 5.47
N ALA A 70 3.96 -5.28 6.40
CA ALA A 70 4.75 -6.04 7.35
C ALA A 70 3.98 -7.25 7.89
N GLY A 71 4.71 -8.30 8.26
CA GLY A 71 4.18 -9.53 8.85
C GLY A 71 4.67 -9.77 10.28
N GLY A 72 3.90 -10.53 11.04
CA GLY A 72 4.21 -10.86 12.44
C GLY A 72 4.07 -9.66 13.37
N ALA A 73 5.12 -9.29 14.08
CA ALA A 73 5.21 -8.03 14.81
C ALA A 73 5.37 -6.87 13.81
N ALA A 74 4.28 -6.53 13.15
CA ALA A 74 4.22 -5.65 11.98
C ALA A 74 4.28 -4.17 12.37
N HIS A 75 5.37 -3.74 12.98
CA HIS A 75 5.52 -2.39 13.53
C HIS A 75 5.87 -1.34 12.48
N LEU A 76 6.31 -1.74 11.27
CA LEU A 76 6.79 -0.82 10.23
C LEU A 76 5.79 0.30 9.89
N PRO A 77 4.50 0.04 9.64
CA PRO A 77 3.57 1.12 9.30
C PRO A 77 3.42 2.16 10.40
N GLY A 78 3.27 1.73 11.65
CA GLY A 78 3.13 2.61 12.81
C GLY A 78 4.40 3.41 13.09
N MET A 79 5.57 2.79 12.96
CA MET A 79 6.85 3.47 13.14
C MET A 79 7.11 4.52 12.05
N ILE A 80 6.78 4.24 10.79
CA ILE A 80 6.81 5.23 9.71
C ILE A 80 5.84 6.38 10.00
N ALA A 81 4.59 6.08 10.39
CA ALA A 81 3.59 7.09 10.69
C ALA A 81 4.00 8.02 11.85
N SER A 82 4.83 7.55 12.78
CA SER A 82 5.37 8.38 13.87
C SER A 82 6.41 9.41 13.40
N LYS A 83 6.96 9.24 12.19
CA LYS A 83 8.07 10.04 11.65
C LYS A 83 7.71 10.87 10.42
N THR A 84 6.47 10.79 9.94
CA THR A 84 5.98 11.58 8.82
C THR A 84 4.54 12.00 9.03
N THR A 85 4.16 13.11 8.43
CA THR A 85 2.76 13.56 8.35
C THR A 85 2.09 13.16 7.04
N LEU A 86 2.79 12.39 6.18
CA LEU A 86 2.18 11.80 5.00
C LEU A 86 1.19 10.71 5.41
N PRO A 87 0.10 10.50 4.65
CA PRO A 87 -0.75 9.34 4.85
C PRO A 87 0.05 8.05 4.77
N VAL A 88 -0.10 7.18 5.79
CA VAL A 88 0.49 5.84 5.83
C VAL A 88 -0.61 4.80 5.72
N LEU A 89 -0.48 3.93 4.72
CA LEU A 89 -1.42 2.88 4.38
C LEU A 89 -0.80 1.54 4.77
N GLY A 90 -1.31 0.94 5.84
CA GLY A 90 -0.76 -0.29 6.41
C GLY A 90 -1.38 -1.55 5.80
N VAL A 91 -0.54 -2.47 5.35
CA VAL A 91 -0.94 -3.76 4.79
C VAL A 91 -0.43 -4.88 5.70
N PRO A 92 -1.33 -5.61 6.37
CA PRO A 92 -0.95 -6.80 7.13
C PRO A 92 -0.54 -7.92 6.17
N VAL A 93 0.72 -8.38 6.28
CA VAL A 93 1.20 -9.52 5.50
C VAL A 93 0.95 -10.81 6.27
N PRO A 94 0.43 -11.88 5.64
CA PRO A 94 0.20 -13.16 6.29
C PRO A 94 1.46 -13.69 7.01
N SER A 95 1.28 -14.18 8.22
CA SER A 95 2.32 -14.81 9.02
C SER A 95 2.13 -16.32 9.09
N LYS A 96 3.23 -17.05 9.30
CA LYS A 96 3.22 -18.52 9.30
C LYS A 96 2.32 -19.13 10.38
N HIS A 97 2.34 -18.58 11.59
CA HIS A 97 1.71 -19.21 12.75
C HIS A 97 0.31 -18.67 13.07
N LEU A 98 0.03 -17.40 12.79
CA LEU A 98 -1.23 -16.72 13.11
C LEU A 98 -1.98 -16.20 11.88
N ALA A 99 -1.59 -16.64 10.68
CA ALA A 99 -2.25 -16.32 9.42
C ALA A 99 -2.46 -14.81 9.17
N GLY A 100 -1.62 -13.96 9.76
CA GLY A 100 -1.68 -12.51 9.62
C GLY A 100 -2.53 -11.78 10.66
N GLN A 101 -3.17 -12.47 11.61
CA GLN A 101 -3.90 -11.81 12.70
C GLN A 101 -2.96 -10.99 13.59
N ASP A 102 -1.78 -11.51 13.88
CA ASP A 102 -0.71 -10.79 14.57
C ASP A 102 -0.26 -9.56 13.80
N SER A 103 -0.11 -9.66 12.49
CA SER A 103 0.19 -8.52 11.61
C SER A 103 -0.90 -7.45 11.67
N LEU A 104 -2.16 -7.86 11.54
CA LEU A 104 -3.31 -6.97 11.60
C LEU A 104 -3.38 -6.24 12.95
N TYR A 105 -3.28 -6.95 14.07
CA TYR A 105 -3.35 -6.34 15.39
C TYR A 105 -2.16 -5.42 15.68
N SER A 106 -0.98 -5.72 15.14
CA SER A 106 0.18 -4.85 15.26
C SER A 106 0.04 -3.51 14.52
N ILE A 107 -0.84 -3.44 13.51
CA ILE A 107 -1.01 -2.26 12.65
C ILE A 107 -2.25 -1.46 13.04
N VAL A 108 -3.39 -2.11 13.33
CA VAL A 108 -4.71 -1.45 13.37
C VAL A 108 -4.96 -0.63 14.62
N GLN A 109 -4.43 -1.04 15.79
CA GLN A 109 -4.70 -0.41 17.09
C GLN A 109 -3.73 0.75 17.38
N MET A 110 -3.66 1.71 16.47
CA MET A 110 -2.80 2.90 16.65
C MET A 110 -3.33 3.82 17.75
N PRO A 111 -2.43 4.47 18.52
CA PRO A 111 -2.83 5.44 19.52
C PRO A 111 -3.42 6.70 18.87
N LYS A 112 -4.27 7.40 19.61
CA LYS A 112 -4.79 8.71 19.20
C LYS A 112 -3.65 9.67 18.85
N GLY A 113 -3.70 10.25 17.66
CA GLY A 113 -2.74 11.25 17.19
C GLY A 113 -1.76 10.75 16.14
N VAL A 114 -1.58 9.42 15.98
CA VAL A 114 -0.72 8.81 14.96
C VAL A 114 -1.52 7.78 14.15
N PRO A 115 -2.26 8.20 13.12
CA PRO A 115 -3.13 7.30 12.36
C PRO A 115 -2.35 6.47 11.34
N VAL A 116 -2.80 5.23 11.14
CA VAL A 116 -2.45 4.38 9.99
C VAL A 116 -3.75 3.87 9.39
N ALA A 117 -3.97 4.10 8.09
CA ALA A 117 -5.09 3.50 7.37
C ALA A 117 -4.76 2.02 7.15
N THR A 118 -5.52 1.12 7.78
CA THR A 118 -5.23 -0.31 7.76
C THR A 118 -6.14 -1.05 6.79
N PHE A 119 -5.54 -1.90 5.95
CA PHE A 119 -6.23 -2.66 4.90
C PHE A 119 -6.37 -4.14 5.28
N ALA A 120 -7.03 -4.91 4.42
CA ALA A 120 -7.21 -6.34 4.62
C ALA A 120 -5.86 -7.09 4.64
N ILE A 121 -5.84 -8.26 5.26
CA ILE A 121 -4.67 -9.15 5.29
C ILE A 121 -4.39 -9.67 3.87
N GLY A 122 -3.14 -9.58 3.43
CA GLY A 122 -2.65 -10.22 2.22
C GLY A 122 -2.87 -9.41 0.94
N GLU A 123 -2.95 -10.11 -0.18
CA GLU A 123 -2.92 -9.56 -1.54
C GLU A 123 -4.06 -8.56 -1.82
N ALA A 124 -5.28 -8.89 -1.40
CA ALA A 124 -6.43 -8.00 -1.54
C ALA A 124 -6.24 -6.69 -0.78
N GLY A 125 -5.65 -6.76 0.42
CA GLY A 125 -5.30 -5.58 1.22
C GLY A 125 -4.26 -4.72 0.52
N ALA A 126 -3.22 -5.33 -0.04
CA ALA A 126 -2.19 -4.62 -0.80
C ALA A 126 -2.76 -3.92 -2.04
N ALA A 127 -3.59 -4.62 -2.84
CA ALA A 127 -4.26 -4.04 -3.99
C ALA A 127 -5.17 -2.87 -3.59
N ASN A 128 -5.96 -3.02 -2.52
CA ASN A 128 -6.83 -1.96 -2.01
C ASN A 128 -6.04 -0.77 -1.47
N ALA A 129 -4.89 -0.99 -0.84
CA ALA A 129 -3.99 0.10 -0.45
C ALA A 129 -3.48 0.88 -1.66
N GLY A 130 -3.13 0.19 -2.75
CA GLY A 130 -2.79 0.80 -4.03
C GLY A 130 -3.93 1.65 -4.60
N LEU A 131 -5.15 1.11 -4.66
CA LEU A 131 -6.35 1.83 -5.11
C LEU A 131 -6.67 3.04 -4.22
N PHE A 132 -6.47 2.91 -2.91
CA PHE A 132 -6.68 4.02 -1.98
C PHE A 132 -5.64 5.13 -2.19
N ALA A 133 -4.38 4.77 -2.45
CA ALA A 133 -3.34 5.74 -2.82
C ALA A 133 -3.72 6.49 -4.11
N VAL A 134 -4.21 5.78 -5.14
CA VAL A 134 -4.74 6.42 -6.35
C VAL A 134 -5.89 7.36 -6.02
N SER A 135 -6.81 6.96 -5.12
CA SER A 135 -7.93 7.81 -4.70
C SER A 135 -7.50 9.07 -3.96
N LEU A 136 -6.44 9.00 -3.14
CA LEU A 136 -5.84 10.16 -2.49
C LEU A 136 -5.29 11.15 -3.53
N LEU A 137 -4.57 10.65 -4.53
CA LEU A 137 -4.00 11.48 -5.60
C LEU A 137 -5.10 12.06 -6.53
N ALA A 138 -6.17 11.32 -6.77
CA ALA A 138 -7.30 11.76 -7.58
C ALA A 138 -8.00 13.00 -7.03
N ALA A 139 -7.83 13.33 -5.74
CA ALA A 139 -8.35 14.55 -5.15
C ALA A 139 -7.77 15.84 -5.81
N SER A 140 -6.58 15.74 -6.41
CA SER A 140 -5.91 16.82 -7.13
C SER A 140 -5.61 16.50 -8.60
N ASP A 141 -5.94 15.30 -9.07
CA ASP A 141 -5.74 14.86 -10.46
C ASP A 141 -7.04 14.29 -11.06
N PRO A 142 -7.79 15.09 -11.84
CA PRO A 142 -9.01 14.64 -12.49
C PRO A 142 -8.84 13.44 -13.43
N SER A 143 -7.66 13.24 -14.00
CA SER A 143 -7.41 12.09 -14.88
C SER A 143 -7.48 10.77 -14.12
N LEU A 144 -6.99 10.74 -12.87
CA LEU A 144 -7.11 9.58 -12.02
C LEU A 144 -8.55 9.33 -11.55
N THR A 145 -9.35 10.38 -11.39
CA THR A 145 -10.79 10.24 -11.09
C THR A 145 -11.52 9.49 -12.22
N ILE A 146 -11.22 9.82 -13.47
CA ILE A 146 -11.80 9.15 -14.64
C ILE A 146 -11.38 7.67 -14.67
N LYS A 147 -10.09 7.39 -14.52
CA LYS A 147 -9.57 6.01 -14.48
C LYS A 147 -10.19 5.17 -13.35
N LEU A 148 -10.41 5.77 -12.17
CA LEU A 148 -11.09 5.08 -11.06
C LEU A 148 -12.54 4.74 -11.40
N ALA A 149 -13.26 5.64 -12.08
CA ALA A 149 -14.62 5.38 -12.54
C ALA A 149 -14.66 4.24 -13.57
N GLU A 150 -13.77 4.26 -14.56
CA GLU A 150 -13.61 3.19 -15.55
C GLU A 150 -13.28 1.85 -14.90
N TYR A 151 -12.36 1.83 -13.93
CA TYR A 151 -12.04 0.64 -13.16
C TYR A 151 -13.26 0.09 -12.40
N ARG A 152 -14.07 0.95 -11.79
CA ARG A 152 -15.32 0.53 -11.11
C ARG A 152 -16.34 -0.05 -12.07
N GLU A 153 -16.43 0.49 -13.28
CA GLU A 153 -17.31 -0.07 -14.31
C GLU A 153 -16.86 -1.45 -14.77
N SER A 154 -15.55 -1.64 -15.01
CA SER A 154 -15.01 -2.94 -15.38
C SER A 154 -15.30 -4.04 -14.34
N LEU A 155 -15.32 -3.69 -13.03
CA LEU A 155 -15.70 -4.64 -11.98
C LEU A 155 -17.19 -5.05 -12.08
N LYS A 156 -18.08 -4.13 -12.47
CA LYS A 156 -19.50 -4.47 -12.68
C LYS A 156 -19.67 -5.41 -13.87
N GLU A 157 -18.97 -5.13 -14.97
CA GLU A 157 -18.96 -6.00 -16.16
C GLU A 157 -18.46 -7.40 -15.82
N LEU A 158 -17.37 -7.49 -15.03
CA LEU A 158 -16.82 -8.77 -14.57
C LEU A 158 -17.87 -9.57 -13.78
N VAL A 159 -18.58 -8.92 -12.84
CA VAL A 159 -19.62 -9.59 -12.03
C VAL A 159 -20.81 -10.00 -12.91
N ALA A 160 -21.24 -9.15 -13.84
CA ALA A 160 -22.34 -9.44 -14.75
C ALA A 160 -22.06 -10.63 -15.68
N ALA A 161 -20.79 -10.88 -16.00
CA ALA A 161 -20.36 -12.01 -16.82
C ALA A 161 -20.22 -13.33 -16.05
N MET A 162 -20.31 -13.32 -14.72
CA MET A 162 -20.18 -14.54 -13.90
C MET A 162 -21.36 -15.47 -14.13
N GLN A 163 -21.08 -16.75 -14.35
CA GLN A 163 -22.07 -17.80 -14.49
C GLN A 163 -21.84 -18.87 -13.42
N LEU A 164 -22.91 -19.33 -12.83
CA LEU A 164 -22.88 -20.47 -11.92
C LEU A 164 -23.06 -21.77 -12.72
N PRO A 165 -22.43 -22.89 -12.30
CA PRO A 165 -22.71 -24.18 -12.89
C PRO A 165 -24.15 -24.59 -12.64
N ASP A 166 -24.76 -25.33 -13.59
CA ASP A 166 -26.08 -25.93 -13.41
C ASP A 166 -26.06 -26.89 -12.21
N ILE A 167 -27.15 -26.89 -11.43
CA ILE A 167 -27.35 -27.86 -10.36
C ILE A 167 -27.83 -29.16 -11.02
N LEU A 168 -27.01 -30.20 -10.96
CA LEU A 168 -27.34 -31.54 -11.42
C LEU A 168 -28.21 -32.30 -10.41
#